data_16d177d542f6f95156e56294f11df410
#
_entry.id   16d177d542f6f95156e56294f11df410
#
_cell.length_a   1.000
_cell.length_b   1.000
_cell.length_c   1.000
_cell.angle_alpha   90.00
_cell.angle_beta   90.00
_cell.angle_gamma   90.00
#
_symmetry.space_group_name_H-M   'P 1'
#
loop_
_entity.id
_entity.type
_entity.pdbx_description
1 polymer ?
#
loop_
_entity_poly.entity_id
_entity_poly.type
_entity_poly.pdbx_seq_one_letter_code
_entity_poly.pdbx_strand_id
1 'polypeptide(L)'
;MSTNPKAMTAETRQWLKDYFTYDWPSSRTAGLDRYYWTGFKLIEEIGEGESVLDVGCGVNPLKRHITNLHGIDITDIGSDEQVAIEYFKTEEKYDVAFALGSINFGSYDTIRDQTESMVNALKQKSRIYWRCNPAHRDHGNDKVKDVPFFHWRLEHHLLLAKRFGYEVTEFMPDKNRYYVKWERE
;
A
#
# COMPACT_ATOMS: atom_id res chain seq x y z
N MET A 1 -23.42 13.61 -0.45
CA MET A 1 -22.54 14.41 0.42
C MET A 1 -21.30 13.57 0.69
N SER A 2 -20.15 13.94 0.15
CA SER A 2 -18.90 13.25 0.42
C SER A 2 -18.44 13.66 1.82
N THR A 3 -18.60 12.78 2.80
CA THR A 3 -17.95 12.97 4.09
C THR A 3 -16.46 12.75 3.86
N ASN A 4 -15.66 13.80 3.94
CA ASN A 4 -14.22 13.66 3.99
C ASN A 4 -13.85 12.67 5.09
N PRO A 5 -13.07 11.63 4.79
CA PRO A 5 -12.65 10.69 5.82
C PRO A 5 -11.91 11.45 6.92
N LYS A 6 -12.18 11.07 8.17
CA LYS A 6 -11.56 11.67 9.35
C LYS A 6 -10.05 11.42 9.35
N ALA A 7 -9.30 12.32 9.95
CA ALA A 7 -7.87 12.12 10.17
C ALA A 7 -7.61 10.82 10.95
N MET A 8 -6.50 10.17 10.67
CA MET A 8 -6.06 8.97 11.37
C MET A 8 -5.68 9.30 12.82
N THR A 9 -6.50 8.89 13.79
CA THR A 9 -6.20 9.03 15.21
C THR A 9 -5.37 7.87 15.75
N ALA A 10 -4.76 8.02 16.92
CA ALA A 10 -4.05 6.93 17.60
C ALA A 10 -4.98 5.74 17.89
N GLU A 11 -6.23 6.00 18.28
CA GLU A 11 -7.25 4.98 18.51
C GLU A 11 -7.61 4.23 17.22
N THR A 12 -7.76 4.94 16.10
CA THR A 12 -8.01 4.31 14.79
C THR A 12 -6.83 3.43 14.37
N ARG A 13 -5.58 3.86 14.62
CA ARG A 13 -4.37 3.06 14.33
C ARG A 13 -4.34 1.78 15.17
N GLN A 14 -4.63 1.89 16.46
CA GLN A 14 -4.67 0.72 17.34
C GLN A 14 -5.77 -0.24 16.90
N TRP A 15 -6.96 0.29 16.57
CA TRP A 15 -8.05 -0.52 16.07
C TRP A 15 -7.68 -1.26 14.77
N LEU A 16 -7.03 -0.58 13.82
CA LEU A 16 -6.56 -1.19 12.56
C LEU A 16 -5.54 -2.31 12.84
N LYS A 17 -4.60 -2.07 13.77
CA LYS A 17 -3.63 -3.07 14.18
C LYS A 17 -4.31 -4.31 14.75
N ASP A 18 -5.26 -4.14 15.67
CA ASP A 18 -5.99 -5.23 16.28
C ASP A 18 -6.84 -5.99 15.25
N TYR A 19 -7.53 -5.26 14.38
CA TYR A 19 -8.33 -5.85 13.31
C TYR A 19 -7.49 -6.71 12.36
N PHE A 20 -6.36 -6.22 11.87
CA PHE A 20 -5.49 -6.98 10.99
C PHE A 20 -4.74 -8.11 11.69
N THR A 21 -4.54 -8.01 12.99
CA THR A 21 -3.92 -9.08 13.79
C THR A 21 -4.89 -10.22 14.06
N TYR A 22 -6.12 -9.91 14.48
CA TYR A 22 -7.03 -10.91 15.06
C TYR A 22 -8.26 -11.22 14.20
N ASP A 23 -8.80 -10.24 13.50
CA ASP A 23 -10.07 -10.37 12.77
C ASP A 23 -9.88 -10.63 11.27
N TRP A 24 -8.78 -10.15 10.68
CA TRP A 24 -8.50 -10.35 9.28
C TRP A 24 -7.89 -11.73 9.06
N PRO A 25 -8.57 -12.67 8.38
CA PRO A 25 -8.01 -13.99 8.17
C PRO A 25 -6.74 -13.93 7.34
N SER A 26 -5.63 -14.44 7.86
CA SER A 26 -4.35 -14.52 7.15
C SER A 26 -4.45 -15.25 5.81
N SER A 27 -5.38 -16.20 5.69
CA SER A 27 -5.70 -16.90 4.42
C SER A 27 -6.19 -15.95 3.32
N ARG A 28 -6.79 -14.81 3.65
CA ARG A 28 -7.24 -13.81 2.65
C ARG A 28 -6.11 -12.97 2.09
N THR A 29 -5.02 -12.85 2.80
CA THR A 29 -3.86 -12.05 2.40
C THR A 29 -2.78 -12.87 1.72
N ALA A 30 -2.80 -14.19 1.88
CA ALA A 30 -1.80 -15.10 1.34
C ALA A 30 -1.97 -15.43 -0.16
N GLY A 31 -3.15 -15.18 -0.73
CA GLY A 31 -3.45 -15.54 -2.12
C GLY A 31 -2.94 -14.52 -3.13
N LEU A 32 -1.78 -14.78 -3.75
CA LEU A 32 -1.25 -13.98 -4.87
C LEU A 32 -2.09 -14.11 -6.15
N ASP A 33 -2.95 -15.13 -6.24
CA ASP A 33 -3.89 -15.37 -7.33
C ASP A 33 -5.20 -14.58 -7.21
N ARG A 34 -5.42 -13.95 -6.06
CA ARG A 34 -6.63 -13.14 -5.82
C ARG A 34 -6.75 -11.95 -6.76
N TYR A 35 -5.64 -11.34 -7.12
CA TYR A 35 -5.56 -10.20 -8.04
C TYR A 35 -4.66 -10.56 -9.21
N TYR A 36 -4.91 -9.98 -10.38
CA TYR A 36 -4.12 -10.25 -11.56
C TYR A 36 -2.84 -9.41 -11.57
N TRP A 37 -2.98 -8.08 -11.64
CA TRP A 37 -1.85 -7.16 -11.77
C TRP A 37 -1.02 -7.04 -10.49
N THR A 38 -1.66 -7.11 -9.35
CA THR A 38 -1.02 -6.97 -8.03
C THR A 38 -0.82 -8.31 -7.30
N GLY A 39 -0.84 -9.41 -8.06
CA GLY A 39 -0.53 -10.75 -7.62
C GLY A 39 0.77 -11.28 -8.23
N PHE A 40 0.73 -12.47 -8.81
CA PHE A 40 1.90 -13.08 -9.45
C PHE A 40 2.48 -12.24 -10.59
N LYS A 41 1.66 -11.51 -11.33
CA LYS A 41 2.10 -10.65 -12.43
C LYS A 41 3.10 -9.59 -11.96
N LEU A 42 2.92 -9.10 -10.73
CA LEU A 42 3.80 -8.10 -10.14
C LEU A 42 5.24 -8.60 -9.94
N ILE A 43 5.42 -9.92 -9.70
CA ILE A 43 6.74 -10.53 -9.54
C ILE A 43 7.56 -10.43 -10.83
N GLU A 44 6.90 -10.54 -11.98
CA GLU A 44 7.53 -10.45 -13.31
C GLU A 44 8.03 -9.03 -13.63
N GLU A 45 7.48 -8.02 -12.95
CA GLU A 45 7.88 -6.61 -13.11
C GLU A 45 9.17 -6.26 -12.36
N ILE A 46 9.64 -7.13 -11.46
CA ILE A 46 10.83 -6.87 -10.65
C ILE A 46 12.07 -7.41 -11.34
N GLY A 47 13.02 -6.53 -11.63
CA GLY A 47 14.30 -6.86 -12.22
C GLY A 47 15.22 -7.58 -11.26
N GLU A 48 16.14 -8.34 -11.83
CA GLU A 48 17.18 -9.02 -11.05
C GLU A 48 18.01 -8.01 -10.24
N GLY A 49 18.11 -8.23 -8.93
CA GLY A 49 18.89 -7.38 -8.02
C GLY A 49 18.17 -6.11 -7.56
N GLU A 50 17.00 -5.80 -8.05
CA GLU A 50 16.21 -4.67 -7.54
C GLU A 50 15.80 -4.90 -6.09
N SER A 51 15.90 -3.84 -5.28
CA SER A 51 15.43 -3.83 -3.89
C SER A 51 13.99 -3.31 -3.81
N VAL A 52 13.16 -4.00 -3.04
CA VAL A 52 11.73 -3.75 -2.92
C VAL A 52 11.34 -3.46 -1.49
N LEU A 53 10.60 -2.37 -1.26
CA LEU A 53 9.91 -2.06 -0.01
C LEU A 53 8.43 -2.42 -0.14
N ASP A 54 7.96 -3.41 0.63
CA ASP A 54 6.54 -3.76 0.68
C ASP A 54 5.87 -3.13 1.90
N VAL A 55 5.09 -2.06 1.66
CA VAL A 55 4.43 -1.27 2.70
C VAL A 55 3.07 -1.90 3.04
N GLY A 56 2.94 -2.39 4.27
CA GLY A 56 1.77 -3.12 4.72
C GLY A 56 1.72 -4.52 4.12
N CYS A 57 2.83 -5.24 4.24
CA CYS A 57 3.05 -6.54 3.62
C CYS A 57 2.17 -7.67 4.19
N GLY A 58 1.54 -7.47 5.36
CA GLY A 58 0.74 -8.49 6.04
C GLY A 58 1.57 -9.75 6.31
N VAL A 59 1.11 -10.90 5.81
CA VAL A 59 1.83 -12.18 5.92
C VAL A 59 3.02 -12.29 4.94
N ASN A 60 3.33 -11.22 4.23
CA ASN A 60 4.49 -11.06 3.36
C ASN A 60 4.61 -12.17 2.27
N PRO A 61 3.55 -12.42 1.49
CA PRO A 61 3.53 -13.54 0.55
C PRO A 61 4.54 -13.38 -0.59
N LEU A 62 4.88 -12.15 -0.96
CA LEU A 62 5.82 -11.85 -2.05
C LEU A 62 7.29 -12.14 -1.67
N LYS A 63 7.62 -12.17 -0.38
CA LYS A 63 8.98 -12.46 0.12
C LYS A 63 9.57 -13.77 -0.40
N ARG A 64 8.72 -14.76 -0.67
CA ARG A 64 9.14 -16.08 -1.18
C ARG A 64 9.58 -16.05 -2.64
N HIS A 65 9.22 -14.99 -3.35
CA HIS A 65 9.42 -14.83 -4.80
C HIS A 65 10.40 -13.71 -5.15
N ILE A 66 10.58 -12.72 -4.24
CA ILE A 66 11.43 -11.56 -4.45
C ILE A 66 12.51 -11.55 -3.37
N THR A 67 13.74 -11.84 -3.75
CA THR A 67 14.86 -12.06 -2.82
C THR A 67 15.20 -10.81 -2.00
N ASN A 68 15.20 -9.63 -2.64
CA ASN A 68 15.58 -8.37 -2.01
C ASN A 68 14.36 -7.56 -1.56
N LEU A 69 13.32 -8.23 -1.06
CA LEU A 69 12.15 -7.58 -0.52
C LEU A 69 12.27 -7.37 0.99
N HIS A 70 12.01 -6.16 1.44
CA HIS A 70 11.83 -5.80 2.85
C HIS A 70 10.39 -5.41 3.09
N GLY A 71 9.69 -6.21 3.89
CA GLY A 71 8.28 -6.01 4.21
C GLY A 71 8.10 -5.33 5.56
N ILE A 72 7.39 -4.21 5.57
CA ILE A 72 6.98 -3.52 6.81
C ILE A 72 5.48 -3.60 7.00
N ASP A 73 5.03 -3.72 8.25
CA ASP A 73 3.60 -3.75 8.58
C ASP A 73 3.36 -3.22 10.01
N ILE A 74 2.16 -2.76 10.28
CA ILE A 74 1.73 -2.40 11.65
C ILE A 74 1.56 -3.62 12.56
N THR A 75 1.48 -4.82 11.96
CA THR A 75 1.43 -6.12 12.64
C THR A 75 2.76 -6.86 12.49
N ASP A 76 2.98 -7.87 13.33
CA ASP A 76 4.17 -8.73 13.30
C ASP A 76 3.92 -10.10 12.64
N ILE A 77 2.79 -10.26 11.95
CA ILE A 77 2.33 -11.58 11.46
C ILE A 77 3.27 -12.19 10.40
N GLY A 78 4.07 -11.38 9.72
CA GLY A 78 4.98 -11.85 8.68
C GLY A 78 5.92 -10.76 8.16
N SER A 79 5.86 -9.58 8.75
CA SER A 79 6.73 -8.46 8.37
C SER A 79 8.19 -8.71 8.79
N ASP A 80 9.12 -8.15 8.04
CA ASP A 80 10.53 -8.08 8.43
C ASP A 80 10.71 -7.05 9.56
N GLU A 81 9.89 -5.99 9.55
CA GLU A 81 9.88 -4.96 10.58
C GLU A 81 8.43 -4.56 10.92
N GLN A 82 8.09 -4.57 12.22
CA GLN A 82 6.79 -4.09 12.70
C GLN A 82 6.82 -2.58 12.90
N VAL A 83 6.42 -1.84 11.87
CA VAL A 83 6.39 -0.37 11.91
C VAL A 83 5.33 0.18 10.96
N ALA A 84 4.66 1.26 11.35
CA ALA A 84 3.83 2.02 10.42
C ALA A 84 4.71 2.87 9.51
N ILE A 85 4.30 3.04 8.23
CA ILE A 85 5.10 3.75 7.23
C ILE A 85 5.48 5.17 7.67
N GLU A 86 4.64 5.85 8.43
CA GLU A 86 4.91 7.22 8.90
C GLU A 86 6.09 7.28 9.89
N TYR A 87 6.42 6.16 10.51
CA TYR A 87 7.52 6.04 11.46
C TYR A 87 8.72 5.26 10.93
N PHE A 88 8.59 4.67 9.74
CA PHE A 88 9.67 3.94 9.10
C PHE A 88 10.82 4.88 8.75
N LYS A 89 12.02 4.54 9.20
CA LYS A 89 13.25 5.29 8.94
C LYS A 89 14.30 4.33 8.42
N THR A 90 14.89 4.68 7.29
CA THR A 90 15.95 3.88 6.69
C THR A 90 16.95 4.76 5.96
N GLU A 91 18.22 4.39 6.03
CA GLU A 91 19.29 4.95 5.19
C GLU A 91 19.37 4.23 3.84
N GLU A 92 18.95 2.98 3.80
CA GLU A 92 18.82 2.23 2.56
C GLU A 92 17.74 2.84 1.67
N LYS A 93 17.98 2.77 0.36
CA LYS A 93 17.01 3.25 -0.64
C LYS A 93 16.62 2.12 -1.56
N TYR A 94 15.32 2.01 -1.80
CA TYR A 94 14.72 0.95 -2.60
C TYR A 94 14.48 1.40 -4.05
N ASP A 95 14.57 0.45 -4.98
CA ASP A 95 14.26 0.65 -6.39
C ASP A 95 12.75 0.69 -6.63
N VAL A 96 12.02 -0.09 -5.84
CA VAL A 96 10.59 -0.33 -6.00
C VAL A 96 9.89 -0.24 -4.65
N ALA A 97 8.67 0.31 -4.61
CA ALA A 97 7.77 0.16 -3.49
C ALA A 97 6.44 -0.49 -3.91
N PHE A 98 5.90 -1.28 -3.00
CA PHE A 98 4.54 -1.79 -3.06
C PHE A 98 3.68 -1.14 -1.99
N ALA A 99 2.48 -0.69 -2.37
CA ALA A 99 1.41 -0.22 -1.50
C ALA A 99 0.12 -0.97 -1.86
N LEU A 100 0.08 -2.26 -1.53
CA LEU A 100 -0.96 -3.18 -2.01
C LEU A 100 -2.13 -3.27 -1.04
N GLY A 101 -2.77 -2.14 -0.79
CA GLY A 101 -3.92 -2.03 0.09
C GLY A 101 -3.62 -1.42 1.47
N SER A 102 -2.41 -1.01 1.73
CA SER A 102 -1.96 -0.46 3.02
C SER A 102 -2.21 1.04 3.16
N ILE A 103 -1.94 1.83 2.12
CA ILE A 103 -2.17 3.28 2.11
C ILE A 103 -3.59 3.55 1.60
N ASN A 104 -4.56 3.18 2.40
CA ASN A 104 -5.99 3.23 2.06
C ASN A 104 -6.86 3.80 3.19
N PHE A 105 -6.27 4.36 4.24
CA PHE A 105 -7.01 4.74 5.43
C PHE A 105 -6.70 6.19 5.85
N GLY A 106 -7.74 6.88 6.31
CA GLY A 106 -7.62 8.25 6.81
C GLY A 106 -7.96 9.32 5.77
N SER A 107 -7.60 10.55 6.08
CA SER A 107 -7.83 11.72 5.22
C SER A 107 -6.82 11.80 4.08
N TYR A 108 -7.07 12.70 3.13
CA TYR A 108 -6.09 13.01 2.07
C TYR A 108 -4.73 13.43 2.63
N ASP A 109 -4.70 14.20 3.72
CA ASP A 109 -3.44 14.58 4.36
C ASP A 109 -2.71 13.37 4.94
N THR A 110 -3.42 12.42 5.56
CA THR A 110 -2.84 11.16 6.03
C THR A 110 -2.23 10.37 4.87
N ILE A 111 -2.96 10.23 3.77
CA ILE A 111 -2.49 9.53 2.57
C ILE A 111 -1.25 10.21 1.98
N ARG A 112 -1.25 11.55 1.90
CA ARG A 112 -0.12 12.33 1.42
C ARG A 112 1.13 12.09 2.28
N ASP A 113 0.99 12.17 3.60
CA ASP A 113 2.11 12.04 4.54
C ASP A 113 2.68 10.62 4.54
N GLN A 114 1.82 9.60 4.43
CA GLN A 114 2.24 8.20 4.26
C GLN A 114 2.97 7.99 2.92
N THR A 115 2.45 8.57 1.85
CA THR A 115 3.08 8.55 0.53
C THR A 115 4.45 9.23 0.55
N GLU A 116 4.57 10.38 1.22
CA GLU A 116 5.83 11.09 1.38
C GLU A 116 6.87 10.24 2.13
N SER A 117 6.47 9.60 3.21
CA SER A 117 7.34 8.70 3.97
C SER A 117 7.85 7.53 3.12
N MET A 118 6.96 6.92 2.32
CA MET A 118 7.32 5.85 1.38
C MET A 118 8.29 6.37 0.30
N VAL A 119 7.99 7.50 -0.33
CA VAL A 119 8.83 8.11 -1.37
C VAL A 119 10.23 8.45 -0.84
N ASN A 120 10.33 8.92 0.41
CA ASN A 120 11.60 9.22 1.06
C ASN A 120 12.49 7.99 1.26
N ALA A 121 11.93 6.78 1.24
CA ALA A 121 12.68 5.52 1.27
C ALA A 121 13.12 5.05 -0.13
N LEU A 122 12.73 5.73 -1.20
CA LEU A 122 13.03 5.32 -2.57
C LEU A 122 14.22 6.06 -3.18
N LYS A 123 14.89 5.38 -4.11
CA LYS A 123 15.93 5.97 -4.97
C LYS A 123 15.32 7.03 -5.88
N GLN A 124 16.16 7.90 -6.46
CA GLN A 124 15.73 8.91 -7.42
C GLN A 124 15.01 8.26 -8.60
N LYS A 125 15.62 7.27 -9.22
CA LYS A 125 14.97 6.44 -10.24
C LYS A 125 14.27 5.28 -9.53
N SER A 126 12.95 5.23 -9.58
CA SER A 126 12.16 4.25 -8.82
C SER A 126 10.74 4.09 -9.35
N ARG A 127 10.08 3.01 -8.93
CA ARG A 127 8.70 2.69 -9.30
C ARG A 127 7.87 2.40 -8.05
N ILE A 128 6.57 2.74 -8.11
CA ILE A 128 5.61 2.43 -7.05
C ILE A 128 4.41 1.71 -7.66
N TYR A 129 4.07 0.57 -7.10
CA TYR A 129 2.90 -0.22 -7.48
C TYR A 129 1.85 -0.15 -6.39
N TRP A 130 0.64 0.18 -6.80
CA TRP A 130 -0.48 0.40 -5.91
C TRP A 130 -1.60 -0.61 -6.16
N ARG A 131 -2.24 -1.05 -5.09
CA ARG A 131 -3.57 -1.64 -5.12
C ARG A 131 -4.49 -0.80 -4.25
N CYS A 132 -5.41 -0.08 -4.88
CA CYS A 132 -6.18 0.97 -4.24
C CYS A 132 -7.65 0.62 -4.09
N ASN A 133 -8.25 1.15 -3.02
CA ASN A 133 -9.67 1.06 -2.78
C ASN A 133 -10.41 2.06 -3.67
N PRO A 134 -11.37 1.63 -4.53
CA PRO A 134 -12.11 2.55 -5.38
C PRO A 134 -13.12 3.38 -4.58
N ALA A 135 -13.45 4.58 -5.11
CA ALA A 135 -14.28 5.57 -4.43
C ALA A 135 -15.69 5.09 -4.06
N HIS A 136 -16.22 4.08 -4.74
CA HIS A 136 -17.59 3.56 -4.56
C HIS A 136 -17.64 2.22 -3.82
N ARG A 137 -16.49 1.75 -3.32
CA ARG A 137 -16.39 0.43 -2.66
C ARG A 137 -16.10 0.58 -1.19
N ASP A 138 -16.79 -0.20 -0.44
CA ASP A 138 -16.43 -0.62 0.89
C ASP A 138 -15.88 -2.05 0.86
N HIS A 139 -15.56 -2.59 2.01
CA HIS A 139 -15.10 -3.98 2.14
C HIS A 139 -16.25 -4.97 2.34
N GLY A 140 -17.50 -4.52 2.31
CA GLY A 140 -18.68 -5.37 2.52
C GLY A 140 -18.67 -6.11 3.86
N ASN A 141 -17.99 -5.55 4.87
CA ASN A 141 -17.86 -6.14 6.19
C ASN A 141 -18.28 -5.11 7.25
N ASP A 142 -19.30 -5.46 8.03
CA ASP A 142 -19.85 -4.57 9.06
C ASP A 142 -18.82 -4.14 10.11
N LYS A 143 -17.82 -4.95 10.38
CA LYS A 143 -16.72 -4.62 11.32
C LYS A 143 -15.88 -3.43 10.87
N VAL A 144 -15.85 -3.14 9.58
CA VAL A 144 -15.03 -2.07 9.00
C VAL A 144 -15.84 -0.87 8.51
N LYS A 145 -17.17 -0.84 8.73
CA LYS A 145 -18.02 0.25 8.26
C LYS A 145 -17.65 1.62 8.83
N ASP A 146 -17.07 1.65 10.01
CA ASP A 146 -16.67 2.87 10.71
C ASP A 146 -15.20 3.23 10.48
N VAL A 147 -14.45 2.41 9.72
CA VAL A 147 -13.06 2.67 9.37
C VAL A 147 -13.00 3.77 8.31
N PRO A 148 -12.15 4.76 8.48
CA PRO A 148 -12.00 5.85 7.53
C PRO A 148 -11.24 5.41 6.27
N PHE A 149 -11.89 4.61 5.41
CA PHE A 149 -11.31 4.24 4.12
C PHE A 149 -11.13 5.46 3.23
N PHE A 150 -9.94 5.62 2.67
CA PHE A 150 -9.71 6.61 1.64
C PHE A 150 -10.20 6.06 0.29
N HIS A 151 -11.06 6.83 -0.36
CA HIS A 151 -11.61 6.48 -1.65
C HIS A 151 -10.72 7.02 -2.77
N TRP A 152 -9.82 6.18 -3.24
CA TRP A 152 -8.92 6.52 -4.32
C TRP A 152 -9.63 6.77 -5.65
N ARG A 153 -9.17 7.79 -6.37
CA ARG A 153 -9.55 8.12 -7.74
C ARG A 153 -8.29 8.44 -8.54
N LEU A 154 -8.38 8.40 -9.86
CA LEU A 154 -7.26 8.74 -10.74
C LEU A 154 -6.69 10.14 -10.44
N GLU A 155 -7.55 11.11 -10.15
CA GLU A 155 -7.13 12.50 -9.84
C GLU A 155 -6.20 12.55 -8.62
N HIS A 156 -6.45 11.72 -7.59
CA HIS A 156 -5.58 11.65 -6.42
C HIS A 156 -4.19 11.12 -6.78
N HIS A 157 -4.13 10.09 -7.64
CA HIS A 157 -2.86 9.56 -8.11
C HIS A 157 -2.08 10.58 -8.95
N LEU A 158 -2.75 11.27 -9.88
CA LEU A 158 -2.13 12.29 -10.71
C LEU A 158 -1.55 13.45 -9.88
N LEU A 159 -2.32 13.93 -8.88
CA LEU A 159 -1.88 15.01 -8.00
C LEU A 159 -0.70 14.61 -7.13
N LEU A 160 -0.77 13.44 -6.47
CA LEU A 160 0.30 12.97 -5.58
C LEU A 160 1.54 12.56 -6.36
N ALA A 161 1.41 11.85 -7.47
CA ALA A 161 2.53 11.48 -8.33
C ALA A 161 3.29 12.72 -8.77
N LYS A 162 2.60 13.73 -9.33
CA LYS A 162 3.21 15.00 -9.72
C LYS A 162 3.90 15.71 -8.57
N ARG A 163 3.29 15.73 -7.37
CA ARG A 163 3.86 16.34 -6.17
C ARG A 163 5.22 15.75 -5.82
N PHE A 164 5.37 14.44 -5.96
CA PHE A 164 6.58 13.69 -5.59
C PHE A 164 7.52 13.39 -6.76
N GLY A 165 7.27 13.99 -7.93
CA GLY A 165 8.12 13.87 -9.11
C GLY A 165 7.96 12.53 -9.85
N TYR A 166 6.80 11.89 -9.72
CA TYR A 166 6.43 10.69 -10.47
C TYR A 166 5.42 10.99 -11.57
N GLU A 167 5.37 10.10 -12.55
CA GLU A 167 4.31 10.00 -13.54
C GLU A 167 3.45 8.77 -13.28
N VAL A 168 2.14 8.88 -13.50
CA VAL A 168 1.23 7.73 -13.50
C VAL A 168 1.30 7.10 -14.88
N THR A 169 1.92 5.94 -15.00
CA THR A 169 2.11 5.26 -16.28
C THR A 169 1.03 4.22 -16.57
N GLU A 170 0.42 3.67 -15.53
CA GLU A 170 -0.67 2.71 -15.66
C GLU A 170 -1.76 2.97 -14.63
N PHE A 171 -3.01 2.83 -15.03
CA PHE A 171 -4.19 2.88 -14.16
C PHE A 171 -5.28 1.98 -14.75
N MET A 172 -5.59 0.88 -14.07
CA MET A 172 -6.58 -0.06 -14.55
C MET A 172 -7.29 -0.83 -13.43
N PRO A 173 -8.48 -1.38 -13.67
CA PRO A 173 -9.15 -2.20 -12.70
C PRO A 173 -8.39 -3.53 -12.46
N ASP A 174 -8.34 -3.96 -11.20
CA ASP A 174 -7.84 -5.26 -10.77
C ASP A 174 -8.91 -5.91 -9.86
N LYS A 175 -9.88 -6.58 -10.49
CA LYS A 175 -11.12 -7.08 -9.85
C LYS A 175 -11.90 -5.94 -9.18
N ASN A 176 -11.98 -5.95 -7.86
CA ASN A 176 -12.69 -4.93 -7.09
C ASN A 176 -11.77 -3.83 -6.54
N ARG A 177 -10.59 -3.68 -7.11
CA ARG A 177 -9.60 -2.66 -6.76
C ARG A 177 -9.08 -1.98 -8.02
N TYR A 178 -8.25 -0.95 -7.85
CA TYR A 178 -7.43 -0.38 -8.90
C TYR A 178 -5.98 -0.81 -8.73
N TYR A 179 -5.38 -1.22 -9.83
CA TYR A 179 -3.94 -1.28 -10.01
C TYR A 179 -3.46 0.05 -10.57
N VAL A 180 -2.39 0.59 -10.00
CA VAL A 180 -1.77 1.83 -10.50
C VAL A 180 -0.26 1.68 -10.42
N LYS A 181 0.43 2.19 -11.45
CA LYS A 181 1.89 2.25 -11.48
C LYS A 181 2.33 3.70 -11.60
N TRP A 182 3.28 4.06 -10.75
CA TRP A 182 3.99 5.34 -10.83
C TRP A 182 5.44 5.08 -11.16
N GLU A 183 6.04 5.90 -12.01
CA GLU A 183 7.45 5.80 -12.38
C GLU A 183 8.13 7.16 -12.28
N ARG A 184 9.39 7.14 -11.88
CA ARG A 184 10.27 8.31 -11.81
C ARG A 184 11.64 7.90 -12.37
N GLU A 185 12.11 8.64 -13.40
CA GLU A 185 13.41 8.46 -14.05
C GLU A 185 14.54 9.21 -13.36
#